data_1e697c44bc945291b42979f5bdd83794
#
_entry.id   1e697c44bc945291b42979f5bdd83794
#
_cell.length_a   1.000
_cell.length_b   1.000
_cell.length_c   1.000
_cell.angle_alpha   90.00
_cell.angle_beta   90.00
_cell.angle_gamma   90.00
#
_symmetry.space_group_name_H-M   'P 1'
#
loop_
_entity.id
_entity.type
_entity.pdbx_description
1 polymer ?
#
loop_
_entity_poly.entity_id
_entity_poly.type
_entity_poly.pdbx_seq_one_letter_code
_entity_poly.pdbx_strand_id
1 'polypeptide(L)'
;MGRIRALHGYPKPFNVKLWSLGNEMGYGHMEGPHTPQEYVELARRNAAAMLKADPTLTLVSSGPYPNPDWTNGAAIPLEDVAPISSLHHYMQPGILDMTSPERTKAIVKRMLGLAEGLFRLAERFRDQLPPSHRISFDEWNVWYSWFRNTGTSGGMLALRVLHGFLKHWQDWQLAVVCFFQPVNEGAIEVPMGDEEEAKLTAMGQAMSLASKHKGNRAVQLADMPEESFVSQRADRRLVVTLGNTDMENRLEWKLPEGYAVVEAESVLLQAESFLPRSTFVRKALENAQTVSLPPFSMALVVLEKAAK
;
A
#
# COMPACT_ATOMS: atom_id res chain seq x y z
N MET A 1 -16.67 -26.74 -4.27
CA MET A 1 -15.61 -25.93 -3.62
C MET A 1 -15.34 -26.34 -2.16
N GLY A 2 -16.32 -26.46 -1.25
CA GLY A 2 -16.08 -26.83 0.15
C GLY A 2 -15.36 -28.15 0.37
N ARG A 3 -15.65 -29.18 -0.44
CA ARG A 3 -14.95 -30.47 -0.40
C ARG A 3 -13.46 -30.35 -0.78
N ILE A 4 -13.14 -29.58 -1.81
CA ILE A 4 -11.76 -29.35 -2.26
C ILE A 4 -10.97 -28.64 -1.18
N ARG A 5 -11.53 -27.59 -0.58
CA ARG A 5 -10.93 -26.89 0.54
C ARG A 5 -10.64 -27.83 1.72
N ALA A 6 -11.59 -28.71 2.08
CA ALA A 6 -11.42 -29.68 3.15
C ALA A 6 -10.30 -30.71 2.85
N LEU A 7 -10.19 -31.18 1.60
CA LEU A 7 -9.09 -32.03 1.16
C LEU A 7 -7.73 -31.37 1.27
N HIS A 8 -7.67 -30.04 1.13
CA HIS A 8 -6.45 -29.23 1.31
C HIS A 8 -6.16 -28.90 2.78
N GLY A 9 -6.82 -29.53 3.74
CA GLY A 9 -6.58 -29.34 5.17
C GLY A 9 -7.40 -28.21 5.83
N TYR A 10 -8.30 -27.56 5.09
CA TYR A 10 -9.12 -26.42 5.58
C TYR A 10 -10.61 -26.78 5.59
N PRO A 11 -11.10 -27.61 6.54
CA PRO A 11 -12.49 -28.06 6.55
C PRO A 11 -13.50 -26.94 6.86
N LYS A 12 -13.08 -25.92 7.64
CA LYS A 12 -13.94 -24.79 8.01
C LYS A 12 -13.91 -23.69 6.94
N PRO A 13 -15.00 -22.96 6.70
CA PRO A 13 -15.00 -21.77 5.87
C PRO A 13 -13.98 -20.73 6.35
N PHE A 14 -13.36 -19.99 5.42
CA PHE A 14 -12.44 -18.89 5.75
C PHE A 14 -13.14 -17.67 6.35
N ASN A 15 -14.48 -17.64 6.29
CA ASN A 15 -15.32 -16.60 6.87
C ASN A 15 -14.97 -15.18 6.35
N VAL A 16 -14.78 -15.06 5.04
CA VAL A 16 -14.52 -13.75 4.38
C VAL A 16 -15.78 -12.89 4.50
N LYS A 17 -15.65 -11.69 5.04
CA LYS A 17 -16.77 -10.79 5.33
C LYS A 17 -16.86 -9.58 4.43
N LEU A 18 -15.75 -9.17 3.79
CA LEU A 18 -15.73 -8.03 2.88
C LEU A 18 -15.78 -8.53 1.44
N TRP A 19 -16.79 -8.08 0.68
CA TRP A 19 -17.02 -8.51 -0.70
C TRP A 19 -17.34 -7.33 -1.61
N SER A 20 -16.70 -7.28 -2.78
CA SER A 20 -17.04 -6.31 -3.82
C SER A 20 -18.21 -6.80 -4.68
N LEU A 21 -19.11 -5.89 -5.02
CA LEU A 21 -20.25 -6.08 -5.93
C LEU A 21 -19.82 -5.85 -7.38
N GLY A 22 -18.85 -6.60 -7.84
CA GLY A 22 -18.22 -6.50 -9.15
C GLY A 22 -16.81 -5.94 -9.08
N ASN A 23 -16.16 -5.84 -10.24
CA ASN A 23 -14.83 -5.27 -10.42
C ASN A 23 -14.84 -4.29 -11.58
N GLU A 24 -14.37 -3.06 -11.34
CA GLU A 24 -14.25 -2.01 -12.37
C GLU A 24 -15.52 -1.83 -13.24
N MET A 25 -16.69 -1.95 -12.62
CA MET A 25 -17.96 -1.79 -13.32
C MET A 25 -18.06 -0.39 -13.94
N GLY A 26 -18.56 -0.33 -15.17
CA GLY A 26 -18.66 0.93 -15.92
C GLY A 26 -17.41 1.32 -16.72
N TYR A 27 -16.30 0.63 -16.55
CA TYR A 27 -15.16 0.79 -17.47
C TYR A 27 -15.45 0.09 -18.81
N GLY A 28 -15.10 0.74 -19.91
CA GLY A 28 -15.41 0.25 -21.26
C GLY A 28 -14.73 -1.06 -21.67
N HIS A 29 -13.74 -1.53 -20.90
CA HIS A 29 -13.06 -2.80 -21.13
C HIS A 29 -13.64 -3.96 -20.31
N MET A 30 -14.62 -3.67 -19.43
CA MET A 30 -15.26 -4.67 -18.58
C MET A 30 -16.63 -5.03 -19.14
N GLU A 31 -16.98 -6.31 -19.01
CA GLU A 31 -18.34 -6.78 -19.30
C GLU A 31 -19.29 -6.43 -18.15
N GLY A 32 -20.51 -6.00 -18.48
CA GLY A 32 -21.55 -5.74 -17.48
C GLY A 32 -22.18 -4.36 -17.63
N PRO A 33 -22.72 -3.80 -16.54
CA PRO A 33 -23.39 -2.50 -16.55
C PRO A 33 -22.46 -1.38 -17.05
N HIS A 34 -22.97 -0.58 -17.98
CA HIS A 34 -22.25 0.56 -18.54
C HIS A 34 -22.75 1.91 -17.99
N THR A 35 -23.87 1.90 -17.31
CA THR A 35 -24.44 3.08 -16.63
C THR A 35 -24.54 2.89 -15.14
N PRO A 36 -24.49 3.97 -14.35
CA PRO A 36 -24.70 3.88 -12.90
C PRO A 36 -26.03 3.23 -12.53
N GLN A 37 -27.09 3.49 -13.27
CA GLN A 37 -28.44 2.96 -13.00
C GLN A 37 -28.49 1.45 -13.20
N GLU A 38 -27.99 0.93 -14.32
CA GLU A 38 -27.90 -0.51 -14.58
C GLU A 38 -27.06 -1.21 -13.49
N TYR A 39 -25.98 -0.58 -13.06
CA TYR A 39 -25.15 -1.10 -12.00
C TYR A 39 -25.87 -1.15 -10.67
N VAL A 40 -26.60 -0.10 -10.26
CA VAL A 40 -27.36 -0.06 -9.01
C VAL A 40 -28.40 -1.18 -8.96
N GLU A 41 -29.14 -1.41 -10.06
CA GLU A 41 -30.11 -2.51 -10.13
C GLU A 41 -29.47 -3.88 -9.93
N LEU A 42 -28.34 -4.12 -10.64
CA LEU A 42 -27.59 -5.37 -10.53
C LEU A 42 -27.00 -5.55 -9.12
N ALA A 43 -26.36 -4.51 -8.58
CA ALA A 43 -25.71 -4.53 -7.28
C ALA A 43 -26.72 -4.78 -6.15
N ARG A 44 -27.89 -4.12 -6.15
CA ARG A 44 -28.95 -4.35 -5.16
C ARG A 44 -29.48 -5.77 -5.21
N ARG A 45 -29.71 -6.32 -6.40
CA ARG A 45 -30.17 -7.71 -6.57
C ARG A 45 -29.15 -8.70 -6.01
N ASN A 46 -27.86 -8.50 -6.32
CA ASN A 46 -26.79 -9.35 -5.82
C ASN A 46 -26.57 -9.20 -4.31
N ALA A 47 -26.59 -7.96 -3.80
CA ALA A 47 -26.52 -7.67 -2.38
C ALA A 47 -27.62 -8.37 -1.58
N ALA A 48 -28.87 -8.30 -2.06
CA ALA A 48 -29.99 -8.99 -1.42
C ALA A 48 -29.80 -10.49 -1.31
N ALA A 49 -29.28 -11.13 -2.38
CA ALA A 49 -28.99 -12.56 -2.39
C ALA A 49 -27.83 -12.92 -1.44
N MET A 50 -26.76 -12.12 -1.44
CA MET A 50 -25.58 -12.32 -0.58
C MET A 50 -25.91 -12.13 0.90
N LEU A 51 -26.62 -11.06 1.25
CA LEU A 51 -27.01 -10.75 2.63
C LEU A 51 -28.08 -11.74 3.16
N LYS A 52 -28.89 -12.31 2.29
CA LYS A 52 -29.79 -13.42 2.66
C LYS A 52 -28.98 -14.66 3.04
N ALA A 53 -27.87 -14.92 2.35
CA ALA A 53 -27.00 -16.08 2.64
C ALA A 53 -26.15 -15.87 3.90
N ASP A 54 -25.63 -14.67 4.09
CA ASP A 54 -24.85 -14.27 5.27
C ASP A 54 -25.13 -12.77 5.59
N PRO A 55 -25.97 -12.48 6.57
CA PRO A 55 -26.29 -11.10 6.93
C PRO A 55 -25.15 -10.32 7.61
N THR A 56 -24.02 -10.98 7.87
CA THR A 56 -22.84 -10.35 8.49
C THR A 56 -21.82 -9.83 7.47
N LEU A 57 -22.14 -9.90 6.17
CA LEU A 57 -21.27 -9.38 5.12
C LEU A 57 -21.26 -7.86 5.12
N THR A 58 -20.09 -7.32 4.77
CA THR A 58 -19.90 -5.92 4.41
C THR A 58 -19.61 -5.87 2.91
N LEU A 59 -20.40 -5.07 2.19
CA LEU A 59 -20.32 -5.01 0.75
C LEU A 59 -19.63 -3.73 0.27
N VAL A 60 -18.93 -3.83 -0.86
CA VAL A 60 -18.20 -2.72 -1.49
C VAL A 60 -18.80 -2.49 -2.87
N SER A 61 -19.14 -1.25 -3.20
CA SER A 61 -19.58 -0.87 -4.54
C SER A 61 -18.37 -0.71 -5.47
N SER A 62 -18.55 -0.99 -6.75
CA SER A 62 -17.52 -0.88 -7.79
C SER A 62 -17.89 0.16 -8.82
N GLY A 63 -16.88 0.81 -9.45
CA GLY A 63 -17.10 1.78 -10.51
C GLY A 63 -15.84 2.55 -10.88
N PRO A 64 -15.90 3.40 -11.90
CA PRO A 64 -14.79 4.23 -12.36
C PRO A 64 -14.59 5.45 -11.45
N TYR A 65 -14.36 5.22 -10.16
CA TYR A 65 -14.14 6.28 -9.18
C TYR A 65 -12.74 6.92 -9.27
N PRO A 66 -12.60 8.21 -8.93
CA PRO A 66 -13.64 9.20 -8.67
C PRO A 66 -14.20 9.76 -9.98
N ASN A 67 -15.44 9.45 -10.27
CA ASN A 67 -16.21 10.02 -11.37
C ASN A 67 -17.50 10.57 -10.77
N PRO A 68 -17.77 11.91 -10.83
CA PRO A 68 -18.94 12.50 -10.17
C PRO A 68 -20.27 11.88 -10.60
N ASP A 69 -20.43 11.57 -11.88
CA ASP A 69 -21.68 10.98 -12.39
C ASP A 69 -21.87 9.58 -11.81
N TRP A 70 -20.79 8.77 -11.74
CA TRP A 70 -20.82 7.45 -11.18
C TRP A 70 -20.94 7.48 -9.65
N THR A 71 -20.26 8.41 -8.99
CA THR A 71 -20.36 8.58 -7.53
C THR A 71 -21.80 8.94 -7.14
N ASN A 72 -22.39 9.93 -7.79
CA ASN A 72 -23.76 10.36 -7.52
C ASN A 72 -24.83 9.35 -7.98
N GLY A 73 -24.57 8.66 -9.09
CA GLY A 73 -25.53 7.72 -9.68
C GLY A 73 -25.43 6.29 -9.14
N ALA A 74 -24.35 5.91 -8.47
CA ALA A 74 -24.14 4.55 -7.98
C ALA A 74 -23.65 4.47 -6.53
N ALA A 75 -22.50 5.08 -6.18
CA ALA A 75 -21.94 4.94 -4.84
C ALA A 75 -22.91 5.44 -3.76
N ILE A 76 -23.41 6.67 -3.90
CA ILE A 76 -24.34 7.27 -2.94
C ILE A 76 -25.68 6.51 -2.89
N PRO A 77 -26.33 6.18 -4.01
CA PRO A 77 -27.55 5.37 -3.99
C PRO A 77 -27.38 3.98 -3.37
N LEU A 78 -26.18 3.41 -3.35
CA LEU A 78 -25.92 2.09 -2.77
C LEU A 78 -25.47 2.13 -1.30
N GLU A 79 -25.35 3.30 -0.67
CA GLU A 79 -24.79 3.47 0.68
C GLU A 79 -25.48 2.58 1.74
N ASP A 80 -26.78 2.35 1.61
CA ASP A 80 -27.56 1.51 2.52
C ASP A 80 -27.20 0.02 2.49
N VAL A 81 -26.65 -0.45 1.37
CA VAL A 81 -26.26 -1.87 1.18
C VAL A 81 -24.77 -2.06 0.99
N ALA A 82 -24.06 -1.07 0.47
CA ALA A 82 -22.63 -1.09 0.21
C ALA A 82 -22.00 0.25 0.65
N PRO A 83 -21.80 0.47 1.96
CA PRO A 83 -21.30 1.74 2.51
C PRO A 83 -19.81 1.98 2.27
N ILE A 84 -19.20 1.21 1.39
CA ILE A 84 -17.80 1.31 1.00
C ILE A 84 -17.74 1.30 -0.52
N SER A 85 -16.89 2.15 -1.10
CA SER A 85 -16.64 2.14 -2.56
C SER A 85 -15.20 1.80 -2.88
N SER A 86 -15.03 0.97 -3.90
CA SER A 86 -13.73 0.54 -4.45
C SER A 86 -13.04 1.71 -5.14
N LEU A 87 -11.73 1.85 -4.96
CA LEU A 87 -10.89 2.81 -5.67
C LEU A 87 -9.64 2.11 -6.17
N HIS A 88 -9.36 2.24 -7.46
CA HIS A 88 -8.19 1.68 -8.12
C HIS A 88 -7.29 2.80 -8.63
N HIS A 89 -5.98 2.62 -8.51
CA HIS A 89 -5.02 3.53 -9.13
C HIS A 89 -3.70 2.84 -9.46
N TYR A 90 -3.35 2.90 -10.73
CA TYR A 90 -2.07 2.45 -11.24
C TYR A 90 -1.21 3.64 -11.64
N MET A 91 -0.07 3.80 -10.96
CA MET A 91 0.85 4.88 -11.21
C MET A 91 1.65 4.63 -12.49
N GLN A 92 1.67 5.62 -13.41
CA GLN A 92 2.31 5.49 -14.72
C GLN A 92 3.55 6.37 -14.80
N PRO A 93 4.76 5.83 -14.59
CA PRO A 93 5.99 6.62 -14.61
C PRO A 93 6.45 7.02 -16.03
N GLY A 94 5.83 6.46 -17.07
CA GLY A 94 6.22 6.65 -18.45
C GLY A 94 7.50 5.88 -18.82
N ILE A 95 8.20 6.31 -19.87
CA ILE A 95 9.43 5.67 -20.35
C ILE A 95 10.54 5.83 -19.30
N LEU A 96 11.16 4.71 -18.94
CA LEU A 96 12.30 4.65 -18.03
C LEU A 96 13.59 4.61 -18.86
N ASP A 97 14.16 5.78 -19.06
CA ASP A 97 15.46 5.94 -19.70
C ASP A 97 16.54 6.09 -18.61
N MET A 98 17.26 5.02 -18.33
CA MET A 98 18.33 4.95 -17.32
C MET A 98 19.72 4.86 -17.96
N THR A 99 19.89 5.46 -19.13
CA THR A 99 21.15 5.39 -19.88
C THR A 99 22.24 6.32 -19.34
N SER A 100 21.92 7.25 -18.45
CA SER A 100 22.90 8.07 -17.74
C SER A 100 22.50 8.29 -16.26
N PRO A 101 23.45 8.62 -15.37
CA PRO A 101 23.15 8.92 -13.96
C PRO A 101 22.13 10.06 -13.80
N GLU A 102 22.22 11.13 -14.59
CA GLU A 102 21.31 12.27 -14.54
C GLU A 102 19.87 11.88 -14.91
N ARG A 103 19.72 11.07 -15.99
CA ARG A 103 18.42 10.55 -16.41
C ARG A 103 17.83 9.60 -15.36
N THR A 104 18.67 8.78 -14.76
CA THR A 104 18.27 7.90 -13.65
C THR A 104 17.73 8.70 -12.47
N LYS A 105 18.44 9.76 -12.03
CA LYS A 105 17.97 10.65 -10.95
C LYS A 105 16.63 11.30 -11.30
N ALA A 106 16.48 11.80 -12.52
CA ALA A 106 15.24 12.41 -12.98
C ALA A 106 14.06 11.43 -12.96
N ILE A 107 14.30 10.17 -13.33
CA ILE A 107 13.28 9.10 -13.29
C ILE A 107 12.90 8.78 -11.85
N VAL A 108 13.87 8.60 -10.96
CA VAL A 108 13.61 8.33 -9.53
C VAL A 108 12.77 9.45 -8.92
N LYS A 109 13.15 10.71 -9.12
CA LYS A 109 12.39 11.86 -8.65
C LYS A 109 10.96 11.86 -9.19
N ARG A 110 10.78 11.56 -10.48
CA ARG A 110 9.46 11.45 -11.09
C ARG A 110 8.65 10.30 -10.48
N MET A 111 9.26 9.14 -10.29
CA MET A 111 8.59 8.00 -9.68
C MET A 111 8.11 8.32 -8.27
N LEU A 112 8.94 8.91 -7.43
CA LEU A 112 8.55 9.29 -6.07
C LEU A 112 7.41 10.32 -6.07
N GLY A 113 7.38 11.22 -7.05
CA GLY A 113 6.30 12.19 -7.24
C GLY A 113 4.95 11.58 -7.66
N LEU A 114 4.91 10.32 -8.11
CA LEU A 114 3.65 9.65 -8.47
C LEU A 114 2.75 9.40 -7.26
N ALA A 115 3.31 9.25 -6.07
CA ALA A 115 2.56 9.12 -4.83
C ALA A 115 1.59 10.29 -4.61
N GLU A 116 2.01 11.51 -4.91
CA GLU A 116 1.16 12.72 -4.79
C GLU A 116 -0.08 12.66 -5.69
N GLY A 117 0.04 12.02 -6.86
CA GLY A 117 -1.09 11.77 -7.76
C GLY A 117 -2.13 10.83 -7.14
N LEU A 118 -1.64 9.75 -6.52
CA LEU A 118 -2.47 8.79 -5.81
C LEU A 118 -3.15 9.43 -4.60
N PHE A 119 -2.45 10.26 -3.83
CA PHE A 119 -2.99 10.95 -2.65
C PHE A 119 -4.11 11.92 -3.05
N ARG A 120 -3.85 12.77 -4.04
CA ARG A 120 -4.89 13.67 -4.59
C ARG A 120 -6.10 12.94 -5.15
N LEU A 121 -5.92 11.73 -5.67
CA LEU A 121 -7.04 10.91 -6.14
C LEU A 121 -7.91 10.45 -4.97
N ALA A 122 -7.30 9.95 -3.89
CA ALA A 122 -7.99 9.55 -2.67
C ALA A 122 -8.75 10.72 -2.03
N GLU A 123 -8.12 11.89 -1.92
CA GLU A 123 -8.75 13.13 -1.42
C GLU A 123 -9.97 13.53 -2.25
N ARG A 124 -9.80 13.63 -3.58
CA ARG A 124 -10.92 13.96 -4.48
C ARG A 124 -12.09 12.98 -4.37
N PHE A 125 -11.80 11.71 -4.18
CA PHE A 125 -12.88 10.72 -4.02
C PHE A 125 -13.55 10.88 -2.65
N ARG A 126 -12.77 11.09 -1.59
CA ARG A 126 -13.32 11.37 -0.26
C ARG A 126 -14.26 12.58 -0.27
N ASP A 127 -13.88 13.65 -0.96
CA ASP A 127 -14.68 14.89 -1.07
C ASP A 127 -16.02 14.68 -1.82
N GLN A 128 -16.12 13.66 -2.65
CA GLN A 128 -17.34 13.30 -3.38
C GLN A 128 -18.30 12.43 -2.56
N LEU A 129 -17.84 11.84 -1.47
CA LEU A 129 -18.60 10.84 -0.70
C LEU A 129 -19.20 11.45 0.57
N PRO A 130 -20.37 10.95 1.03
CA PRO A 130 -20.92 11.32 2.34
C PRO A 130 -19.94 10.99 3.48
N PRO A 131 -20.02 11.68 4.63
CA PRO A 131 -19.15 11.42 5.79
C PRO A 131 -19.21 10.00 6.34
N SER A 132 -20.36 9.30 6.18
CA SER A 132 -20.55 7.91 6.59
C SER A 132 -19.92 6.89 5.65
N HIS A 133 -19.66 7.28 4.40
CA HIS A 133 -19.14 6.40 3.36
C HIS A 133 -17.64 6.21 3.48
N ARG A 134 -17.16 4.99 3.24
CA ARG A 134 -15.73 4.64 3.34
C ARG A 134 -15.14 4.27 1.98
N ILE A 135 -13.83 4.24 1.90
CA ILE A 135 -13.08 3.88 0.69
C ILE A 135 -12.37 2.54 0.90
N SER A 136 -12.57 1.62 -0.03
CA SER A 136 -11.70 0.46 -0.25
C SER A 136 -10.69 0.81 -1.33
N PHE A 137 -9.46 1.13 -0.95
CA PHE A 137 -8.39 1.35 -1.93
C PHE A 137 -7.80 -0.01 -2.28
N ASP A 138 -8.54 -0.80 -3.07
CA ASP A 138 -8.32 -2.23 -3.20
C ASP A 138 -7.49 -2.65 -4.41
N GLU A 139 -7.07 -1.69 -5.27
CA GLU A 139 -6.03 -1.93 -6.25
C GLU A 139 -5.09 -0.72 -6.37
N TRP A 140 -3.81 -0.93 -6.12
CA TRP A 140 -2.77 0.06 -6.43
C TRP A 140 -1.46 -0.63 -6.78
N ASN A 141 -0.74 -0.10 -7.75
CA ASN A 141 0.60 -0.54 -8.15
C ASN A 141 1.21 0.46 -9.15
N VAL A 142 2.39 0.14 -9.64
CA VAL A 142 2.99 0.77 -10.82
C VAL A 142 2.55 0.00 -12.06
N TRP A 143 2.02 0.69 -13.07
CA TRP A 143 1.34 0.08 -14.23
C TRP A 143 2.12 -1.02 -14.94
N TYR A 144 3.47 -0.93 -15.03
CA TYR A 144 4.26 -1.93 -15.74
C TYR A 144 4.85 -3.04 -14.86
N SER A 145 4.47 -3.14 -13.59
CA SER A 145 4.95 -4.19 -12.67
C SER A 145 4.61 -5.60 -13.15
N TRP A 146 3.58 -5.74 -13.97
CA TRP A 146 3.18 -7.01 -14.56
C TRP A 146 4.24 -7.66 -15.45
N PHE A 147 5.10 -6.87 -16.07
CA PHE A 147 6.11 -7.39 -16.99
C PHE A 147 7.52 -6.91 -16.68
N ARG A 148 7.68 -6.06 -15.69
CA ARG A 148 8.98 -5.55 -15.31
C ARG A 148 9.02 -5.15 -13.84
N ASN A 149 9.98 -5.71 -13.10
CA ASN A 149 10.26 -5.28 -11.75
C ASN A 149 10.69 -3.80 -11.75
N THR A 150 10.11 -3.01 -10.85
CA THR A 150 10.36 -1.57 -10.73
C THR A 150 11.68 -1.24 -10.02
N GLY A 151 12.40 -2.26 -9.53
CA GLY A 151 13.66 -2.08 -8.83
C GLY A 151 13.53 -1.28 -7.53
N THR A 152 14.63 -0.65 -7.15
CA THR A 152 14.73 0.10 -5.88
C THR A 152 13.82 1.33 -5.83
N SER A 153 13.64 2.02 -6.97
CA SER A 153 12.75 3.17 -7.05
C SER A 153 11.29 2.80 -6.79
N GLY A 154 10.85 1.61 -7.24
CA GLY A 154 9.54 1.08 -6.92
C GLY A 154 9.38 0.77 -5.42
N GLY A 155 10.43 0.27 -4.78
CA GLY A 155 10.44 0.04 -3.33
C GLY A 155 10.28 1.32 -2.52
N MET A 156 11.01 2.37 -2.86
CA MET A 156 10.90 3.68 -2.21
C MET A 156 9.53 4.34 -2.46
N LEU A 157 9.01 4.22 -3.70
CA LEU A 157 7.64 4.66 -4.02
C LEU A 157 6.60 3.91 -3.19
N ALA A 158 6.73 2.58 -3.08
CA ALA A 158 5.83 1.76 -2.27
C ALA A 158 5.86 2.17 -0.79
N LEU A 159 7.05 2.43 -0.21
CA LEU A 159 7.17 2.93 1.16
C LEU A 159 6.43 4.26 1.33
N ARG A 160 6.63 5.21 0.42
CA ARG A 160 5.98 6.52 0.43
C ARG A 160 4.45 6.39 0.35
N VAL A 161 3.95 5.56 -0.56
CA VAL A 161 2.50 5.30 -0.68
C VAL A 161 1.94 4.67 0.59
N LEU A 162 2.64 3.69 1.16
CA LEU A 162 2.21 3.05 2.41
C LEU A 162 2.23 4.02 3.60
N HIS A 163 3.25 4.90 3.70
CA HIS A 163 3.25 5.97 4.71
C HIS A 163 2.08 6.94 4.51
N GLY A 164 1.74 7.28 3.27
CA GLY A 164 0.57 8.10 2.96
C GLY A 164 -0.73 7.45 3.45
N PHE A 165 -0.97 6.18 3.13
CA PHE A 165 -2.14 5.44 3.61
C PHE A 165 -2.18 5.38 5.15
N LEU A 166 -1.05 5.15 5.81
CA LEU A 166 -0.98 5.11 7.26
C LEU A 166 -1.21 6.49 7.91
N LYS A 167 -0.69 7.58 7.30
CA LYS A 167 -0.88 8.96 7.78
C LYS A 167 -2.33 9.42 7.63
N HIS A 168 -2.97 9.12 6.50
CA HIS A 168 -4.28 9.64 6.11
C HIS A 168 -5.42 8.63 6.27
N TRP A 169 -5.21 7.54 6.97
CA TRP A 169 -6.19 6.47 7.16
C TRP A 169 -7.56 7.00 7.61
N GLN A 170 -7.57 7.89 8.61
CA GLN A 170 -8.79 8.45 9.16
C GLN A 170 -9.38 9.53 8.24
N ASP A 171 -8.54 10.43 7.73
CA ASP A 171 -8.98 11.56 6.89
C ASP A 171 -9.65 11.06 5.61
N TRP A 172 -9.08 10.04 5.00
CA TRP A 172 -9.66 9.43 3.79
C TRP A 172 -10.70 8.35 4.11
N GLN A 173 -10.95 8.06 5.39
CA GLN A 173 -11.88 7.02 5.84
C GLN A 173 -11.64 5.67 5.13
N LEU A 174 -10.39 5.23 5.07
CA LEU A 174 -10.04 3.96 4.45
C LEU A 174 -10.65 2.79 5.22
N ALA A 175 -11.33 1.89 4.52
CA ALA A 175 -11.82 0.62 5.06
C ALA A 175 -10.75 -0.46 4.96
N VAL A 176 -10.10 -0.52 3.81
CA VAL A 176 -9.04 -1.46 3.48
C VAL A 176 -8.14 -0.87 2.40
N VAL A 177 -6.89 -1.33 2.35
CA VAL A 177 -5.93 -1.04 1.29
C VAL A 177 -5.33 -2.35 0.82
N CYS A 178 -5.43 -2.66 -0.47
CA CYS A 178 -4.89 -3.88 -1.07
C CYS A 178 -3.94 -3.54 -2.21
N PHE A 179 -2.81 -4.20 -2.24
CA PHE A 179 -1.86 -4.10 -3.34
C PHE A 179 -2.19 -5.13 -4.43
N PHE A 180 -2.25 -4.70 -5.66
CA PHE A 180 -2.55 -5.58 -6.78
C PHE A 180 -1.37 -5.64 -7.76
N GLN A 181 -0.74 -6.79 -7.90
CA GLN A 181 -0.88 -7.95 -7.03
C GLN A 181 0.52 -8.37 -6.55
N PRO A 182 0.62 -9.11 -5.43
CA PRO A 182 1.92 -9.29 -4.79
C PRO A 182 2.87 -10.24 -5.53
N VAL A 183 2.37 -11.33 -6.15
CA VAL A 183 3.23 -12.41 -6.69
C VAL A 183 3.53 -12.16 -8.16
N ASN A 184 4.82 -12.05 -8.51
CA ASN A 184 5.37 -11.79 -9.84
C ASN A 184 4.91 -10.48 -10.51
N GLU A 185 4.22 -9.62 -9.76
CA GLU A 185 3.72 -8.34 -10.24
C GLU A 185 4.03 -7.18 -9.28
N GLY A 186 5.04 -7.33 -8.46
CA GLY A 186 5.54 -6.24 -7.63
C GLY A 186 6.25 -6.65 -6.35
N ALA A 187 5.62 -7.35 -5.40
CA ALA A 187 6.15 -7.53 -4.05
C ALA A 187 6.96 -8.82 -3.85
N ILE A 188 6.56 -9.91 -4.50
CA ILE A 188 7.18 -11.23 -4.35
C ILE A 188 7.57 -11.74 -5.74
N GLU A 189 8.83 -12.04 -5.94
CA GLU A 189 9.34 -12.73 -7.12
C GLU A 189 9.40 -14.23 -6.83
N VAL A 190 8.68 -15.00 -7.63
CA VAL A 190 8.75 -16.47 -7.64
C VAL A 190 9.45 -16.88 -8.93
N PRO A 191 10.68 -17.40 -8.85
CA PRO A 191 11.42 -17.81 -10.04
C PRO A 191 10.74 -18.96 -10.78
N MET A 192 10.91 -19.00 -12.10
CA MET A 192 10.48 -20.14 -12.91
C MET A 192 11.61 -21.18 -12.95
N GLY A 193 11.56 -22.17 -12.06
CA GLY A 193 12.55 -23.24 -11.97
C GLY A 193 12.60 -23.86 -10.57
N ASP A 194 13.16 -25.05 -10.47
CA ASP A 194 13.13 -25.86 -9.23
C ASP A 194 14.21 -25.47 -8.20
N GLU A 195 15.12 -24.54 -8.52
CA GLU A 195 16.31 -24.29 -7.71
C GLU A 195 16.33 -22.93 -6.97
N GLU A 196 15.34 -22.07 -7.17
CA GLU A 196 15.32 -20.75 -6.54
C GLU A 196 14.10 -20.57 -5.60
N GLU A 197 14.36 -20.03 -4.41
CA GLU A 197 13.31 -19.67 -3.45
C GLU A 197 12.63 -18.35 -3.85
N ALA A 198 11.35 -18.24 -3.47
CA ALA A 198 10.61 -16.98 -3.59
C ALA A 198 11.31 -15.86 -2.79
N LYS A 199 11.44 -14.68 -3.39
CA LYS A 199 12.15 -13.53 -2.80
C LYS A 199 11.26 -12.29 -2.73
N LEU A 200 11.45 -11.49 -1.69
CA LEU A 200 10.85 -10.15 -1.66
C LEU A 200 11.60 -9.23 -2.61
N THR A 201 10.86 -8.52 -3.44
CA THR A 201 11.39 -7.41 -4.24
C THR A 201 11.62 -6.18 -3.36
N ALA A 202 12.08 -5.06 -3.93
CA ALA A 202 12.14 -3.79 -3.22
C ALA A 202 10.77 -3.34 -2.68
N MET A 203 9.69 -3.52 -3.45
CA MET A 203 8.33 -3.23 -3.01
C MET A 203 7.91 -4.15 -1.86
N GLY A 204 8.23 -5.44 -1.96
CA GLY A 204 7.99 -6.41 -0.88
C GLY A 204 8.76 -6.07 0.41
N GLN A 205 9.99 -5.56 0.30
CA GLN A 205 10.75 -5.07 1.46
C GLN A 205 10.05 -3.88 2.11
N ALA A 206 9.59 -2.90 1.33
CA ALA A 206 8.83 -1.75 1.84
C ALA A 206 7.55 -2.20 2.56
N MET A 207 6.81 -3.15 2.00
CA MET A 207 5.62 -3.75 2.63
C MET A 207 5.96 -4.48 3.92
N SER A 208 7.07 -5.23 3.95
CA SER A 208 7.57 -5.91 5.15
C SER A 208 7.86 -4.93 6.28
N LEU A 209 8.50 -3.79 5.97
CA LEU A 209 8.75 -2.73 6.96
C LEU A 209 7.43 -2.09 7.43
N ALA A 210 6.58 -1.66 6.52
CA ALA A 210 5.30 -1.01 6.84
C ALA A 210 4.35 -1.94 7.63
N SER A 211 4.41 -3.26 7.42
CA SER A 211 3.61 -4.24 8.15
C SER A 211 3.87 -4.23 9.67
N LYS A 212 5.02 -3.72 10.12
CA LYS A 212 5.36 -3.60 11.54
C LYS A 212 4.48 -2.60 12.29
N HIS A 213 3.77 -1.74 11.58
CA HIS A 213 2.79 -0.81 12.16
C HIS A 213 1.41 -1.43 12.39
N LYS A 214 1.16 -2.65 11.90
CA LYS A 214 -0.14 -3.32 12.02
C LYS A 214 -0.57 -3.47 13.48
N GLY A 215 -1.78 -3.00 13.78
CA GLY A 215 -2.37 -3.07 15.13
C GLY A 215 -1.83 -2.04 16.12
N ASN A 216 -0.88 -1.20 15.73
CA ASN A 216 -0.33 -0.14 16.56
C ASN A 216 -1.15 1.15 16.42
N ARG A 217 -1.01 2.05 17.39
CA ARG A 217 -1.60 3.39 17.34
C ARG A 217 -0.63 4.35 16.67
N ALA A 218 -1.08 5.08 15.64
CA ALA A 218 -0.29 6.15 15.04
C ALA A 218 0.03 7.24 16.10
N VAL A 219 1.27 7.73 16.09
CA VAL A 219 1.73 8.81 16.97
C VAL A 219 2.57 9.79 16.17
N GLN A 220 2.59 11.05 16.60
CA GLN A 220 3.44 12.07 16.03
C GLN A 220 4.64 12.30 16.95
N LEU A 221 5.81 12.44 16.37
CA LEU A 221 7.04 12.91 17.02
C LEU A 221 7.51 14.18 16.32
N ALA A 222 8.16 15.06 17.08
CA ALA A 222 8.81 16.22 16.49
C ALA A 222 10.05 15.82 15.68
N ASP A 223 10.43 16.66 14.74
CA ASP A 223 11.69 16.56 13.97
C ASP A 223 11.89 15.23 13.23
N MET A 224 10.78 14.63 12.78
CA MET A 224 10.82 13.42 11.98
C MET A 224 11.23 13.71 10.53
N PRO A 225 12.03 12.84 9.90
CA PRO A 225 12.26 12.90 8.46
C PRO A 225 10.96 12.89 7.66
N GLU A 226 10.95 13.58 6.52
CA GLU A 226 9.78 13.68 5.63
C GLU A 226 9.21 12.29 5.30
N GLU A 227 10.08 11.37 4.88
CA GLU A 227 9.69 10.01 4.55
C GLU A 227 9.77 9.11 5.78
N SER A 228 8.81 9.26 6.68
CA SER A 228 8.73 8.49 7.91
C SER A 228 7.30 8.25 8.36
N PHE A 229 7.12 7.18 9.14
CA PHE A 229 5.90 6.93 9.89
C PHE A 229 6.22 6.34 11.27
N VAL A 230 5.45 6.74 12.28
CA VAL A 230 5.64 6.32 13.67
C VAL A 230 4.34 5.73 14.22
N SER A 231 4.46 4.61 14.90
CA SER A 231 3.35 4.04 15.66
C SER A 231 3.82 3.51 17.02
N GLN A 232 2.90 3.43 17.96
CA GLN A 232 3.14 2.90 19.31
C GLN A 232 2.51 1.52 19.47
N ARG A 233 3.32 0.56 19.90
CA ARG A 233 2.90 -0.80 20.26
C ARG A 233 2.19 -0.81 21.60
N ALA A 234 1.50 -1.90 21.91
CA ALA A 234 0.83 -2.11 23.21
C ALA A 234 1.82 -2.10 24.38
N ASP A 235 3.07 -2.53 24.18
CA ASP A 235 4.17 -2.48 25.15
C ASP A 235 4.81 -1.09 25.31
N ARG A 236 4.24 -0.05 24.69
CA ARG A 236 4.67 1.35 24.66
C ARG A 236 5.93 1.64 23.83
N ARG A 237 6.54 0.65 23.22
CA ARG A 237 7.64 0.88 22.27
C ARG A 237 7.12 1.62 21.02
N LEU A 238 7.98 2.45 20.44
CA LEU A 238 7.68 3.10 19.18
C LEU A 238 8.29 2.31 18.03
N VAL A 239 7.50 2.06 17.02
CA VAL A 239 7.94 1.52 15.74
C VAL A 239 8.05 2.68 14.78
N VAL A 240 9.20 2.84 14.17
CA VAL A 240 9.51 3.91 13.22
C VAL A 240 9.98 3.27 11.93
N THR A 241 9.34 3.60 10.81
CA THR A 241 9.88 3.31 9.49
C THR A 241 10.34 4.60 8.84
N LEU A 242 11.49 4.55 8.18
CA LEU A 242 12.18 5.69 7.59
C LEU A 242 12.57 5.37 6.15
N GLY A 243 12.52 6.37 5.28
CA GLY A 243 13.08 6.33 3.94
C GLY A 243 14.06 7.48 3.71
N ASN A 244 15.24 7.19 3.22
CA ASN A 244 16.14 8.18 2.67
C ASN A 244 15.97 8.24 1.16
N THR A 245 15.25 9.22 0.66
CA THR A 245 14.98 9.40 -0.77
C THR A 245 16.11 10.15 -1.51
N ASP A 246 17.09 10.70 -0.78
CA ASP A 246 18.28 11.29 -1.38
C ASP A 246 19.18 10.19 -1.94
N MET A 247 19.63 10.37 -3.18
CA MET A 247 20.48 9.40 -3.89
C MET A 247 21.98 9.58 -3.63
N GLU A 248 22.38 10.67 -2.99
CA GLU A 248 23.78 11.05 -2.81
C GLU A 248 24.17 11.22 -1.34
N ASN A 249 23.26 11.77 -0.54
CA ASN A 249 23.53 12.13 0.84
C ASN A 249 22.93 11.14 1.83
N ARG A 250 23.62 10.97 2.96
CA ARG A 250 23.08 10.23 4.10
C ARG A 250 21.97 11.04 4.78
N LEU A 251 20.97 10.37 5.29
CA LEU A 251 19.99 10.94 6.20
C LEU A 251 20.47 10.73 7.63
N GLU A 252 20.67 11.82 8.37
CA GLU A 252 21.01 11.79 9.79
C GLU A 252 19.76 12.18 10.61
N TRP A 253 19.21 11.22 11.34
CA TRP A 253 18.07 11.46 12.21
C TRP A 253 18.47 11.31 13.67
N LYS A 254 18.46 12.44 14.41
CA LYS A 254 18.69 12.46 15.85
C LYS A 254 17.48 11.92 16.59
N LEU A 255 17.69 10.98 17.50
CA LEU A 255 16.60 10.39 18.28
C LEU A 255 15.92 11.45 19.17
N PRO A 256 14.60 11.32 19.40
CA PRO A 256 13.92 12.13 20.40
C PRO A 256 14.53 11.94 21.80
N GLU A 257 14.56 13.02 22.58
CA GLU A 257 15.09 12.96 23.94
C GLU A 257 14.36 11.93 24.80
N GLY A 258 15.11 11.17 25.57
CA GLY A 258 14.57 10.12 26.47
C GLY A 258 14.19 8.83 25.77
N TYR A 259 14.63 8.62 24.52
CA TYR A 259 14.48 7.35 23.82
C TYR A 259 15.82 6.72 23.47
N ALA A 260 15.84 5.38 23.47
CA ALA A 260 16.96 4.57 23.03
C ALA A 260 16.50 3.57 21.95
N VAL A 261 17.40 3.20 21.05
CA VAL A 261 17.16 2.16 20.05
C VAL A 261 17.26 0.79 20.72
N VAL A 262 16.26 -0.05 20.54
CA VAL A 262 16.26 -1.46 21.00
C VAL A 262 16.33 -2.44 19.84
N GLU A 263 15.89 -2.04 18.66
CA GLU A 263 15.96 -2.82 17.43
C GLU A 263 16.13 -1.84 16.25
N ALA A 264 17.08 -2.10 15.40
CA ALA A 264 17.23 -1.31 14.18
C ALA A 264 17.77 -2.17 13.03
N GLU A 265 17.10 -2.11 11.90
CA GLU A 265 17.58 -2.69 10.66
C GLU A 265 17.43 -1.70 9.50
N SER A 266 18.41 -1.67 8.62
CA SER A 266 18.31 -0.96 7.35
C SER A 266 18.24 -1.93 6.19
N VAL A 267 17.42 -1.60 5.21
CA VAL A 267 17.38 -2.25 3.92
C VAL A 267 18.10 -1.33 2.94
N LEU A 268 19.30 -1.71 2.57
CA LEU A 268 20.07 -1.00 1.57
C LEU A 268 19.51 -1.34 0.19
N LEU A 269 18.99 -0.32 -0.46
CA LEU A 269 18.63 -0.37 -1.85
C LEU A 269 19.86 0.12 -2.63
N GLN A 270 20.74 -0.78 -3.06
CA GLN A 270 21.98 -0.37 -3.76
C GLN A 270 21.65 0.47 -4.99
N ALA A 271 22.22 1.67 -5.08
CA ALA A 271 21.98 2.60 -6.18
C ALA A 271 22.36 2.03 -7.56
N GLU A 272 23.27 1.06 -7.60
CA GLU A 272 23.65 0.33 -8.81
C GLU A 272 22.58 -0.62 -9.34
N SER A 273 21.55 -0.88 -8.54
CA SER A 273 20.52 -1.86 -8.85
C SER A 273 19.14 -1.24 -9.09
N PHE A 274 19.06 -0.20 -9.90
CA PHE A 274 17.80 0.12 -10.60
C PHE A 274 17.37 -1.03 -11.52
N LEU A 275 18.16 -2.09 -11.57
CA LEU A 275 17.92 -3.31 -12.34
C LEU A 275 16.98 -4.25 -11.56
N PRO A 276 16.17 -5.06 -12.26
CA PRO A 276 15.12 -5.90 -11.70
C PRO A 276 15.55 -6.95 -10.67
N ARG A 277 16.83 -7.26 -10.55
CA ARG A 277 17.38 -8.34 -9.69
C ARG A 277 18.33 -7.83 -8.61
N SER A 278 17.95 -6.74 -7.97
CA SER A 278 18.78 -6.18 -6.90
C SER A 278 18.80 -7.08 -5.68
N THR A 279 20.00 -7.40 -5.21
CA THR A 279 20.20 -8.00 -3.90
C THR A 279 20.04 -6.94 -2.82
N PHE A 280 19.09 -7.15 -1.92
CA PHE A 280 18.90 -6.28 -0.76
C PHE A 280 19.78 -6.78 0.37
N VAL A 281 20.52 -5.86 0.98
CA VAL A 281 21.31 -6.19 2.17
C VAL A 281 20.59 -5.60 3.37
N ARG A 282 20.07 -6.46 4.24
CA ARG A 282 19.64 -6.07 5.57
C ARG A 282 20.86 -5.95 6.46
N LYS A 283 21.05 -4.80 7.07
CA LYS A 283 22.12 -4.55 8.06
C LYS A 283 21.51 -4.07 9.36
N ALA A 284 21.96 -4.64 10.49
CA ALA A 284 21.73 -4.03 11.78
C ALA A 284 22.32 -2.62 11.78
N LEU A 285 21.57 -1.65 12.31
CA LEU A 285 22.06 -0.32 12.60
C LEU A 285 22.65 -0.33 14.00
N GLU A 286 23.76 0.37 14.19
CA GLU A 286 24.37 0.53 15.50
C GLU A 286 23.42 1.27 16.46
N ASN A 287 23.45 0.89 17.74
CA ASN A 287 22.75 1.59 18.82
C ASN A 287 23.39 2.97 19.05
N ALA A 288 22.86 3.99 18.39
CA ALA A 288 23.39 5.35 18.46
C ALA A 288 22.28 6.34 18.80
N GLN A 289 22.66 7.51 19.29
CA GLN A 289 21.74 8.66 19.48
C GLN A 289 21.29 9.28 18.14
N THR A 290 21.94 8.89 17.06
CA THR A 290 21.63 9.32 15.69
C THR A 290 21.53 8.10 14.81
N VAL A 291 20.42 7.96 14.09
CA VAL A 291 20.22 6.94 13.07
C VAL A 291 20.72 7.52 11.75
N SER A 292 21.75 6.89 11.20
CA SER A 292 22.37 7.31 9.93
C SER A 292 21.99 6.33 8.82
N LEU A 293 21.17 6.78 7.87
CA LEU A 293 20.77 5.99 6.73
C LEU A 293 21.59 6.33 5.49
N PRO A 294 22.15 5.32 4.81
CA PRO A 294 22.80 5.52 3.52
C PRO A 294 21.86 6.17 2.49
N PRO A 295 22.42 6.74 1.42
CA PRO A 295 21.62 7.20 0.29
C PRO A 295 20.64 6.12 -0.19
N PHE A 296 19.44 6.51 -0.55
CA PHE A 296 18.39 5.69 -1.15
C PHE A 296 18.15 4.36 -0.41
N SER A 297 17.88 4.44 0.88
CA SER A 297 17.67 3.28 1.75
C SER A 297 16.44 3.42 2.63
N MET A 298 15.94 2.29 3.12
CA MET A 298 14.81 2.21 4.05
C MET A 298 15.29 1.63 5.38
N ALA A 299 14.62 1.97 6.48
CA ALA A 299 14.91 1.39 7.79
C ALA A 299 13.67 1.15 8.63
N LEU A 300 13.80 0.19 9.52
CA LEU A 300 12.95 -0.02 10.69
C LEU A 300 13.77 0.31 11.93
N VAL A 301 13.22 1.10 12.82
CA VAL A 301 13.80 1.41 14.12
C VAL A 301 12.74 1.21 15.19
N VAL A 302 13.05 0.48 16.23
CA VAL A 302 12.19 0.36 17.41
C VAL A 302 12.84 1.09 18.58
N LEU A 303 12.08 2.00 19.16
CA LEU A 303 12.52 2.85 20.26
C LEU A 303 11.82 2.45 21.57
N GLU A 304 12.57 2.54 22.65
CA GLU A 304 12.06 2.40 24.01
C GLU A 304 12.41 3.65 24.82
N LYS A 305 11.55 4.03 25.78
CA LYS A 305 11.93 5.10 26.71
C LYS A 305 13.14 4.65 27.53
N ALA A 306 14.19 5.48 27.51
CA ALA A 306 15.37 5.25 28.35
C ALA A 306 14.95 5.20 29.83
N ALA A 307 15.49 4.21 30.57
CA ALA A 307 15.33 4.20 32.01
C ALA A 307 15.92 5.48 32.59
N LYS A 308 15.16 6.13 33.49
CA LYS A 308 15.62 7.32 34.20
C LYS A 308 16.73 6.97 35.18
#